data_ce029eec5511509bc951857831e6d289
#
_entry.id   ce029eec5511509bc951857831e6d289
#
_cell.length_a   1.000
_cell.length_b   1.000
_cell.length_c   1.000
_cell.angle_alpha   90.00
_cell.angle_beta   90.00
_cell.angle_gamma   90.00
#
_symmetry.space_group_name_H-M   'P 1'
#
loop_
_entity.id
_entity.type
_entity.pdbx_description
1 polymer ?
#
loop_
_entity_poly.entity_id
_entity_poly.type
_entity_poly.pdbx_seq_one_letter_code
_entity_poly.pdbx_strand_id
1 'polypeptide(L)'
;LGRNIICRVGNPTNVNDLIRVGAHRASAILVMMTERDTKEEDESDGRIHNGATLRTTLALRHVLFTNPYSKRLTVIPGLRIVLQLQGPSEYVDATCFKHPNGDDVIIPMDLSAFLNSLMFKCAAQPGLSAMLMKILDFEGSAIRRRRAKNLRSGPRNAYGDCIGKTFGTVRKQFAKAVFIGIVRPGMPERLIKRRGFGLCPDPEIVIEPEDLLIFIGPKSSPVHSHSMLSTFEGYVKQATGILESHAEIKERHEALGVSTSKRLGNVLVCGWRDVWNNFPERLHARIEEVVRQRLPGSAITFVNAVPADRFKEMMIENDMVADKNVEESGNQVAIYGFKPGSPNHGVTLRHIEGDAAQTSVLSPVMMTNTIHTAVVLGTQTSVRLGAHHRDTRVLNILLLLRKLWSNKREGVPMHIVGENSEDMTAKLALAPKRVGKVRTEPDFVNSQAVSARTLVQTLAYPLIQPAIKELFEVSADHSADIVTVGASEYVPMDTPLKYGVVRALVLQAAGERSICIGVLWQDGTSRLLVPHDDEVTFTGQDRLVILRRITKGSEIKNRTEAAILLTREWRKKIRIRKLEAKVTKANAA
;
A
#
# COMPACT_ATOMS: atom_id res chain seq x y z
N LEU A 1 7.12 -18.11 -27.57
CA LEU A 1 7.70 -16.78 -27.56
C LEU A 1 7.75 -16.26 -29.00
N GLY A 2 6.99 -15.19 -29.31
CA GLY A 2 6.80 -14.69 -30.66
C GLY A 2 8.04 -14.05 -31.27
N ARG A 3 7.97 -13.63 -32.53
CA ARG A 3 9.06 -13.00 -33.29
C ARG A 3 9.67 -11.75 -32.66
N ASN A 4 9.07 -11.22 -31.59
CA ASN A 4 9.43 -9.96 -30.94
C ASN A 4 10.35 -10.14 -29.70
N ILE A 5 10.69 -11.38 -29.32
CA ILE A 5 11.57 -11.66 -28.17
C ILE A 5 12.85 -12.34 -28.67
N ILE A 6 13.98 -11.70 -28.43
CA ILE A 6 15.31 -12.20 -28.80
C ILE A 6 16.08 -12.47 -27.50
N CYS A 7 16.44 -13.73 -27.28
CA CYS A 7 17.29 -14.12 -26.16
C CYS A 7 18.77 -14.18 -26.60
N ARG A 8 19.67 -13.64 -25.77
CA ARG A 8 21.11 -13.70 -25.96
C ARG A 8 21.79 -14.11 -24.67
N VAL A 9 22.75 -15.00 -24.75
CA VAL A 9 23.62 -15.35 -23.63
C VAL A 9 24.82 -14.42 -23.63
N GLY A 10 25.16 -13.88 -22.46
CA GLY A 10 26.29 -12.98 -22.27
C GLY A 10 26.40 -12.48 -20.84
N ASN A 11 27.45 -11.75 -20.54
CA ASN A 11 27.68 -11.10 -19.26
C ASN A 11 27.26 -9.63 -19.32
N PRO A 12 26.26 -9.17 -18.57
CA PRO A 12 25.79 -7.78 -18.62
C PRO A 12 26.79 -6.77 -18.08
N THR A 13 27.86 -7.21 -17.40
CA THR A 13 28.98 -6.32 -17.01
C THR A 13 30.02 -6.17 -18.10
N ASN A 14 29.93 -6.93 -19.20
CA ASN A 14 30.84 -6.83 -20.34
C ASN A 14 30.30 -5.87 -21.40
N VAL A 15 31.05 -4.82 -21.65
CA VAL A 15 30.72 -3.76 -22.63
C VAL A 15 30.46 -4.32 -24.04
N ASN A 16 31.27 -5.29 -24.50
CA ASN A 16 31.11 -5.89 -25.82
C ASN A 16 29.80 -6.69 -25.94
N ASP A 17 29.40 -7.41 -24.88
CA ASP A 17 28.13 -8.14 -24.85
C ASP A 17 26.94 -7.19 -24.87
N LEU A 18 27.03 -6.05 -24.17
CA LEU A 18 26.01 -5.01 -24.18
C LEU A 18 25.90 -4.36 -25.58
N ILE A 19 27.00 -4.13 -26.26
CA ILE A 19 27.00 -3.62 -27.65
C ILE A 19 26.37 -4.65 -28.59
N ARG A 20 26.72 -5.93 -28.44
CA ARG A 20 26.19 -7.04 -29.26
C ARG A 20 24.68 -7.20 -29.15
N VAL A 21 24.10 -6.95 -27.98
CA VAL A 21 22.64 -6.96 -27.81
C VAL A 21 21.96 -5.66 -28.22
N GLY A 22 22.72 -4.65 -28.62
CA GLY A 22 22.20 -3.37 -29.09
C GLY A 22 21.73 -2.44 -27.95
N ALA A 23 22.31 -2.54 -26.75
CA ALA A 23 21.94 -1.71 -25.60
C ALA A 23 21.97 -0.20 -25.92
N HIS A 24 22.90 0.24 -26.77
CA HIS A 24 23.03 1.62 -27.26
C HIS A 24 21.87 2.09 -28.16
N ARG A 25 21.00 1.19 -28.61
CA ARG A 25 19.81 1.48 -29.43
C ARG A 25 18.49 1.29 -28.67
N ALA A 26 18.59 0.88 -27.42
CA ALA A 26 17.41 0.61 -26.60
C ALA A 26 16.69 1.92 -26.22
N SER A 27 15.38 1.94 -26.31
CA SER A 27 14.54 3.03 -25.81
C SER A 27 14.30 2.95 -24.29
N ALA A 28 14.41 1.73 -23.74
CA ALA A 28 14.29 1.47 -22.31
C ALA A 28 15.14 0.24 -21.94
N ILE A 29 15.74 0.24 -20.76
CA ILE A 29 16.59 -0.83 -20.25
C ILE A 29 16.09 -1.18 -18.84
N LEU A 30 15.90 -2.47 -18.58
CA LEU A 30 15.62 -2.99 -17.25
C LEU A 30 16.81 -3.83 -16.78
N VAL A 31 17.45 -3.41 -15.70
CA VAL A 31 18.52 -4.17 -15.04
C VAL A 31 17.90 -4.86 -13.83
N MET A 32 17.81 -6.17 -13.91
CA MET A 32 17.30 -7.01 -12.82
C MET A 32 18.44 -7.48 -11.93
N MET A 33 18.18 -7.63 -10.65
CA MET A 33 19.10 -8.28 -9.73
C MET A 33 19.38 -9.71 -10.16
N THR A 34 20.62 -10.12 -10.00
CA THR A 34 21.03 -11.51 -10.24
C THR A 34 21.09 -12.29 -8.93
N GLU A 35 21.09 -13.63 -9.01
CA GLU A 35 21.32 -14.46 -7.84
C GLU A 35 22.69 -14.22 -7.17
N ARG A 36 23.66 -13.66 -7.91
CA ARG A 36 24.96 -13.29 -7.35
C ARG A 36 24.86 -12.08 -6.41
N ASP A 37 23.99 -11.11 -6.74
CA ASP A 37 23.73 -9.96 -5.86
C ASP A 37 23.11 -10.41 -4.51
N THR A 38 22.47 -11.59 -4.48
CA THR A 38 21.85 -12.16 -3.28
C THR A 38 22.73 -13.19 -2.57
N LYS A 39 23.79 -13.70 -3.25
CA LYS A 39 24.66 -14.76 -2.72
C LYS A 39 26.03 -14.27 -2.25
N GLU A 40 26.47 -13.06 -2.69
CA GLU A 40 27.68 -12.41 -2.19
C GLU A 40 27.41 -11.78 -0.80
N GLU A 41 26.74 -12.54 0.07
CA GLU A 41 26.75 -12.30 1.50
C GLU A 41 28.14 -12.75 2.00
N ASP A 42 29.04 -11.80 2.16
CA ASP A 42 30.19 -12.01 3.01
C ASP A 42 29.63 -12.30 4.42
N GLU A 43 29.78 -13.52 4.89
CA GLU A 43 29.27 -14.01 6.17
C GLU A 43 29.74 -13.15 7.37
N SER A 44 30.73 -12.26 7.13
CA SER A 44 31.31 -11.42 8.15
C SER A 44 30.65 -10.03 8.34
N ASP A 45 29.91 -9.50 7.35
CA ASP A 45 29.45 -8.09 7.41
C ASP A 45 27.94 -7.91 7.16
N GLY A 46 27.20 -8.98 6.78
CA GLY A 46 25.74 -8.97 6.64
C GLY A 46 25.16 -7.93 5.67
N ARG A 47 26.01 -7.30 4.83
CA ARG A 47 25.60 -6.24 3.91
C ARG A 47 25.11 -6.82 2.60
N ILE A 48 23.89 -6.47 2.23
CA ILE A 48 23.36 -6.79 0.90
C ILE A 48 24.01 -5.85 -0.11
N HIS A 49 24.79 -6.41 -1.02
CA HIS A 49 25.47 -5.64 -2.04
C HIS A 49 24.75 -5.74 -3.39
N ASN A 50 24.40 -4.59 -3.97
CA ASN A 50 23.92 -4.48 -5.35
C ASN A 50 25.09 -4.51 -6.37
N GLY A 51 26.14 -5.26 -6.08
CA GLY A 51 27.42 -5.17 -6.79
C GLY A 51 27.32 -5.47 -8.28
N ALA A 52 26.64 -6.55 -8.68
CA ALA A 52 26.47 -6.90 -10.08
C ALA A 52 25.56 -5.91 -10.81
N THR A 53 24.51 -5.43 -10.16
CA THR A 53 23.60 -4.40 -10.70
C THR A 53 24.33 -3.09 -10.92
N LEU A 54 25.17 -2.66 -9.97
CA LEU A 54 25.98 -1.44 -10.10
C LEU A 54 27.03 -1.57 -11.19
N ARG A 55 27.76 -2.69 -11.28
CA ARG A 55 28.72 -2.96 -12.36
C ARG A 55 28.06 -2.94 -13.74
N THR A 56 26.86 -3.56 -13.85
CA THR A 56 26.07 -3.51 -15.10
C THR A 56 25.69 -2.07 -15.45
N THR A 57 25.30 -1.27 -14.47
CA THR A 57 24.94 0.14 -14.66
C THR A 57 26.14 0.95 -15.16
N LEU A 58 27.33 0.73 -14.60
CA LEU A 58 28.57 1.38 -15.05
C LEU A 58 28.96 0.95 -16.47
N ALA A 59 28.82 -0.33 -16.80
CA ALA A 59 29.06 -0.84 -18.15
C ALA A 59 28.08 -0.23 -19.17
N LEU A 60 26.78 -0.12 -18.81
CA LEU A 60 25.77 0.57 -19.62
C LEU A 60 26.13 2.06 -19.81
N ARG A 61 26.56 2.74 -18.75
CA ARG A 61 27.03 4.13 -18.84
C ARG A 61 28.17 4.27 -19.86
N HIS A 62 29.13 3.36 -19.81
CA HIS A 62 30.25 3.35 -20.77
C HIS A 62 29.77 3.16 -22.22
N VAL A 63 28.87 2.18 -22.45
CA VAL A 63 28.28 1.91 -23.77
C VAL A 63 27.51 3.11 -24.32
N LEU A 64 26.74 3.78 -23.47
CA LEU A 64 25.82 4.85 -23.87
C LEU A 64 26.52 6.20 -24.07
N PHE A 65 27.58 6.51 -23.31
CA PHE A 65 28.14 7.85 -23.25
C PHE A 65 29.63 7.94 -23.68
N THR A 66 30.39 6.86 -23.57
CA THR A 66 31.86 6.90 -23.77
C THR A 66 32.32 6.14 -25.01
N ASN A 67 31.48 5.23 -25.54
CA ASN A 67 31.86 4.39 -26.67
C ASN A 67 32.02 5.25 -27.94
N PRO A 68 33.19 5.15 -28.67
CA PRO A 68 33.42 5.87 -29.90
C PRO A 68 32.42 5.55 -31.01
N TYR A 69 31.81 4.38 -31.00
CA TYR A 69 30.70 4.04 -31.90
C TYR A 69 29.41 4.81 -31.58
N SER A 70 29.29 5.36 -30.38
CA SER A 70 28.17 6.20 -29.93
C SER A 70 28.37 7.69 -30.25
N LYS A 71 29.50 8.11 -30.83
CA LYS A 71 29.76 9.51 -31.21
C LYS A 71 28.72 10.12 -32.18
N ARG A 72 27.88 9.28 -32.77
CA ARG A 72 26.69 9.69 -33.54
C ARG A 72 25.37 9.54 -32.77
N LEU A 73 25.41 9.01 -31.57
CA LEU A 73 24.22 8.74 -30.75
C LEU A 73 24.16 9.78 -29.62
N THR A 74 23.57 10.91 -29.93
CA THR A 74 22.82 11.62 -28.90
C THR A 74 22.02 10.58 -28.14
N VAL A 75 22.19 10.55 -26.81
CA VAL A 75 21.35 9.70 -25.92
C VAL A 75 19.92 9.75 -26.45
N ILE A 76 19.35 8.57 -26.75
CA ILE A 76 18.03 8.51 -27.35
C ILE A 76 17.08 9.34 -26.47
N PRO A 77 16.44 10.39 -27.00
CA PRO A 77 15.55 11.20 -26.21
C PRO A 77 14.48 10.31 -25.58
N GLY A 78 14.39 10.32 -24.25
CA GLY A 78 13.45 9.47 -23.53
C GLY A 78 13.97 8.09 -23.11
N LEU A 79 15.27 7.77 -23.32
CA LEU A 79 15.88 6.57 -22.72
C LEU A 79 15.66 6.56 -21.20
N ARG A 80 15.27 5.40 -20.70
CA ARG A 80 15.13 5.14 -19.26
C ARG A 80 15.79 3.82 -18.90
N ILE A 81 16.49 3.83 -17.77
CA ILE A 81 17.13 2.65 -17.21
C ILE A 81 16.50 2.42 -15.84
N VAL A 82 15.72 1.37 -15.71
CA VAL A 82 15.12 0.97 -14.43
C VAL A 82 16.05 -0.04 -13.78
N LEU A 83 16.48 0.24 -12.56
CA LEU A 83 17.37 -0.63 -11.79
C LEU A 83 16.57 -1.27 -10.65
N GLN A 84 16.54 -2.60 -10.62
CA GLN A 84 16.09 -3.32 -9.44
C GLN A 84 17.21 -3.31 -8.40
N LEU A 85 16.91 -2.81 -7.22
CA LEU A 85 17.82 -2.74 -6.09
C LEU A 85 17.23 -3.44 -4.87
N GLN A 86 18.13 -3.85 -3.98
CA GLN A 86 17.79 -4.26 -2.62
C GLN A 86 18.53 -3.33 -1.67
N GLY A 87 17.81 -2.54 -0.89
CA GLY A 87 18.40 -1.53 -0.04
C GLY A 87 18.26 -0.09 -0.57
N PRO A 88 18.82 0.92 0.13
CA PRO A 88 18.69 2.33 -0.23
C PRO A 88 19.26 2.63 -1.63
N SER A 89 18.62 3.57 -2.33
CA SER A 89 19.06 4.02 -3.65
C SER A 89 20.28 4.94 -3.61
N GLU A 90 20.75 5.32 -2.43
CA GLU A 90 21.84 6.30 -2.22
C GLU A 90 23.13 5.93 -2.93
N TYR A 91 23.42 4.62 -3.05
CA TYR A 91 24.60 4.14 -3.80
C TYR A 91 24.52 4.41 -5.30
N VAL A 92 23.32 4.65 -5.84
CA VAL A 92 23.08 4.88 -7.26
C VAL A 92 23.21 6.36 -7.61
N ASP A 93 22.96 7.25 -6.66
CA ASP A 93 23.04 8.70 -6.88
C ASP A 93 24.43 9.15 -7.35
N ALA A 94 25.48 8.49 -6.87
CA ALA A 94 26.86 8.73 -7.30
C ALA A 94 27.15 8.28 -8.75
N THR A 95 26.31 7.40 -9.31
CA THR A 95 26.45 6.85 -10.68
C THR A 95 25.42 7.40 -11.64
N CYS A 96 24.48 8.22 -11.18
CA CYS A 96 23.43 8.82 -11.99
C CYS A 96 24.02 9.65 -13.14
N PHE A 97 23.43 9.52 -14.30
CA PHE A 97 23.67 10.37 -15.45
C PHE A 97 22.33 10.92 -15.95
N LYS A 98 22.36 12.11 -16.48
CA LYS A 98 21.17 12.87 -16.86
C LYS A 98 21.09 13.02 -18.37
N HIS A 99 19.88 13.15 -18.86
CA HIS A 99 19.65 13.62 -20.23
C HIS A 99 20.13 15.07 -20.40
N PRO A 100 20.42 15.51 -21.63
CA PRO A 100 20.74 16.91 -21.90
C PRO A 100 19.69 17.92 -21.43
N ASN A 101 18.43 17.48 -21.30
CA ASN A 101 17.33 18.28 -20.75
C ASN A 101 17.27 18.27 -19.20
N GLY A 102 18.25 17.63 -18.53
CA GLY A 102 18.33 17.55 -17.09
C GLY A 102 17.54 16.41 -16.42
N ASP A 103 16.73 15.66 -17.17
CA ASP A 103 15.98 14.52 -16.64
C ASP A 103 16.90 13.38 -16.24
N ASP A 104 16.56 12.68 -15.17
CA ASP A 104 17.29 11.49 -14.74
C ASP A 104 17.02 10.32 -15.70
N VAL A 105 18.10 9.68 -16.16
CA VAL A 105 18.04 8.49 -17.04
C VAL A 105 17.81 7.23 -16.21
N ILE A 106 18.37 7.18 -15.00
CA ILE A 106 18.30 6.03 -14.10
C ILE A 106 17.14 6.22 -13.11
N ILE A 107 16.35 5.16 -12.96
CA ILE A 107 15.26 5.06 -12.00
C ILE A 107 15.53 3.87 -11.08
N PRO A 108 16.07 4.13 -9.87
CA PRO A 108 16.31 3.06 -8.91
C PRO A 108 14.98 2.61 -8.26
N MET A 109 14.79 1.31 -8.14
CA MET A 109 13.60 0.69 -7.59
C MET A 109 13.94 -0.28 -6.48
N ASP A 110 13.71 0.12 -5.23
CA ASP A 110 13.80 -0.76 -4.07
C ASP A 110 12.51 -1.55 -3.89
N LEU A 111 12.51 -2.76 -4.45
CA LEU A 111 11.33 -3.63 -4.40
C LEU A 111 11.07 -4.18 -3.00
N SER A 112 12.10 -4.36 -2.17
CA SER A 112 11.93 -4.85 -0.80
C SER A 112 11.16 -3.85 0.05
N ALA A 113 11.53 -2.56 -0.02
CA ALA A 113 10.80 -1.52 0.69
C ALA A 113 9.36 -1.41 0.20
N PHE A 114 9.16 -1.49 -1.12
CA PHE A 114 7.85 -1.45 -1.74
C PHE A 114 6.93 -2.60 -1.28
N LEU A 115 7.43 -3.85 -1.31
CA LEU A 115 6.68 -5.03 -0.88
C LEU A 115 6.34 -4.98 0.61
N ASN A 116 7.29 -4.56 1.44
CA ASN A 116 7.04 -4.41 2.87
C ASN A 116 5.93 -3.39 3.13
N SER A 117 5.98 -2.23 2.48
CA SER A 117 4.94 -1.21 2.59
C SER A 117 3.56 -1.76 2.21
N LEU A 118 3.50 -2.47 1.10
CA LEU A 118 2.29 -3.10 0.59
C LEU A 118 1.70 -4.11 1.59
N MET A 119 2.55 -4.99 2.16
CA MET A 119 2.12 -5.98 3.15
C MET A 119 1.47 -5.33 4.37
N PHE A 120 2.10 -4.30 4.93
CA PHE A 120 1.56 -3.61 6.10
C PHE A 120 0.33 -2.75 5.78
N LYS A 121 0.25 -2.16 4.59
CA LYS A 121 -0.98 -1.50 4.13
C LYS A 121 -2.14 -2.48 4.01
N CYS A 122 -1.92 -3.65 3.43
CA CYS A 122 -2.93 -4.70 3.34
C CYS A 122 -3.32 -5.22 4.73
N ALA A 123 -2.38 -5.32 5.66
CA ALA A 123 -2.65 -5.71 7.04
C ALA A 123 -3.57 -4.74 7.79
N ALA A 124 -3.46 -3.46 7.46
CA ALA A 124 -4.32 -2.45 8.04
C ALA A 124 -5.73 -2.43 7.43
N GLN A 125 -5.89 -2.95 6.21
CA GLN A 125 -7.09 -2.73 5.40
C GLN A 125 -7.49 -4.01 4.66
N PRO A 126 -8.43 -4.79 5.21
CA PRO A 126 -8.91 -6.02 4.58
C PRO A 126 -9.41 -5.80 3.13
N GLY A 127 -8.98 -6.68 2.21
CA GLY A 127 -9.35 -6.67 0.80
C GLY A 127 -8.55 -5.69 -0.08
N LEU A 128 -7.64 -4.91 0.50
CA LEU A 128 -6.84 -3.95 -0.26
C LEU A 128 -5.90 -4.64 -1.25
N SER A 129 -5.37 -5.83 -0.92
CA SER A 129 -4.45 -6.58 -1.80
C SER A 129 -5.04 -6.81 -3.19
N ALA A 130 -6.28 -7.29 -3.26
CA ALA A 130 -6.98 -7.55 -4.51
C ALA A 130 -7.16 -6.29 -5.36
N MET A 131 -7.42 -5.14 -4.72
CA MET A 131 -7.56 -3.86 -5.40
C MET A 131 -6.25 -3.34 -5.96
N LEU A 132 -5.19 -3.40 -5.17
CA LEU A 132 -3.86 -2.94 -5.60
C LEU A 132 -3.32 -3.80 -6.74
N MET A 133 -3.55 -5.11 -6.71
CA MET A 133 -3.20 -6.00 -7.82
C MET A 133 -3.90 -5.63 -9.12
N LYS A 134 -5.19 -5.24 -9.07
CA LYS A 134 -5.93 -4.75 -10.25
C LYS A 134 -5.41 -3.40 -10.75
N ILE A 135 -5.02 -2.50 -9.86
CA ILE A 135 -4.46 -1.19 -10.21
C ILE A 135 -3.10 -1.33 -10.91
N LEU A 136 -2.28 -2.28 -10.47
CA LEU A 136 -0.97 -2.57 -11.06
C LEU A 136 -1.06 -3.39 -12.36
N ASP A 137 -2.21 -3.94 -12.71
CA ASP A 137 -2.37 -4.73 -13.92
C ASP A 137 -2.28 -3.85 -15.18
N PHE A 138 -2.01 -4.48 -16.33
CA PHE A 138 -2.03 -3.84 -17.65
C PHE A 138 -3.36 -4.02 -18.37
N GLU A 139 -4.17 -4.96 -17.90
CA GLU A 139 -5.51 -5.24 -18.41
C GLU A 139 -6.59 -4.67 -17.49
N GLY A 140 -7.78 -4.45 -18.04
CA GLY A 140 -8.90 -3.94 -17.25
C GLY A 140 -8.70 -2.53 -16.70
N SER A 141 -8.99 -2.37 -15.42
CA SER A 141 -9.01 -1.08 -14.70
C SER A 141 -7.63 -0.76 -14.11
N ALA A 142 -6.69 -0.40 -14.97
CA ALA A 142 -5.31 -0.12 -14.59
C ALA A 142 -4.99 1.39 -14.57
N ILE A 143 -3.82 1.72 -14.03
CA ILE A 143 -3.30 3.10 -14.10
C ILE A 143 -2.97 3.44 -15.56
N ARG A 144 -3.50 4.56 -16.02
CA ARG A 144 -3.30 5.11 -17.35
C ARG A 144 -2.84 6.55 -17.26
N ARG A 145 -2.10 7.02 -18.28
CA ARG A 145 -1.69 8.41 -18.40
C ARG A 145 -2.09 8.99 -19.73
N ARG A 146 -2.36 10.30 -19.75
CA ARG A 146 -2.53 11.10 -20.96
C ARG A 146 -1.95 12.49 -20.74
N ARG A 147 -1.33 13.07 -21.76
CA ARG A 147 -1.04 14.51 -21.70
C ARG A 147 -2.33 15.30 -21.87
N ALA A 148 -2.49 16.39 -21.15
CA ALA A 148 -3.70 17.20 -21.20
C ALA A 148 -4.05 17.65 -22.63
N LYS A 149 -3.06 18.08 -23.42
CA LYS A 149 -3.24 18.46 -24.84
C LYS A 149 -3.69 17.30 -25.75
N ASN A 150 -3.48 16.04 -25.34
CA ASN A 150 -3.84 14.84 -26.10
C ASN A 150 -5.10 14.16 -25.54
N LEU A 151 -5.77 14.74 -24.57
CA LEU A 151 -7.01 14.20 -24.03
C LEU A 151 -8.16 14.48 -24.99
N ARG A 152 -8.87 13.43 -25.39
CA ARG A 152 -10.06 13.55 -26.26
C ARG A 152 -11.25 14.10 -25.49
N SER A 153 -12.03 14.97 -26.14
CA SER A 153 -13.23 15.57 -25.57
C SER A 153 -14.41 15.39 -26.51
N GLY A 154 -15.50 14.83 -25.96
CA GLY A 154 -16.81 14.74 -26.60
C GLY A 154 -16.86 13.98 -27.95
N PRO A 155 -18.04 13.97 -28.59
CA PRO A 155 -18.26 13.21 -29.84
C PRO A 155 -17.52 13.78 -31.05
N ARG A 156 -17.08 15.05 -31.01
CA ARG A 156 -16.35 15.73 -32.09
C ARG A 156 -14.84 15.47 -32.06
N ASN A 157 -14.35 14.60 -31.17
CA ASN A 157 -12.91 14.30 -31.01
C ASN A 157 -12.02 15.55 -30.83
N ALA A 158 -12.53 16.61 -30.21
CA ALA A 158 -11.73 17.76 -29.83
C ALA A 158 -10.65 17.32 -28.81
N TYR A 159 -9.52 18.00 -28.82
CA TYR A 159 -8.39 17.69 -27.92
C TYR A 159 -8.11 18.90 -27.01
N GLY A 160 -7.63 18.60 -25.80
CA GLY A 160 -7.13 19.62 -24.88
C GLY A 160 -8.20 20.48 -24.20
N ASP A 161 -9.47 20.13 -24.30
CA ASP A 161 -10.59 20.90 -23.74
C ASP A 161 -10.62 20.98 -22.19
N CYS A 162 -9.79 20.17 -21.54
CA CYS A 162 -9.57 20.25 -20.08
C CYS A 162 -8.56 21.34 -19.68
N ILE A 163 -7.80 21.89 -20.64
CA ILE A 163 -6.76 22.90 -20.37
C ILE A 163 -7.42 24.18 -19.86
N GLY A 164 -6.82 24.81 -18.84
CA GLY A 164 -7.34 26.01 -18.19
C GLY A 164 -8.48 25.76 -17.19
N LYS A 165 -8.97 24.51 -17.07
CA LYS A 165 -9.97 24.12 -16.07
C LYS A 165 -9.30 23.54 -14.84
N THR A 166 -10.01 23.57 -13.70
CA THR A 166 -9.50 23.02 -12.45
C THR A 166 -9.64 21.49 -12.40
N PHE A 167 -8.76 20.82 -11.64
CA PHE A 167 -8.86 19.39 -11.40
C PHE A 167 -10.22 19.00 -10.83
N GLY A 168 -10.73 19.76 -9.85
CA GLY A 168 -12.03 19.53 -9.21
C GLY A 168 -13.21 19.49 -10.20
N THR A 169 -13.18 20.35 -11.21
CA THR A 169 -14.19 20.38 -12.28
C THR A 169 -14.02 19.22 -13.25
N VAL A 170 -12.79 19.01 -13.75
CA VAL A 170 -12.52 18.02 -14.81
C VAL A 170 -12.72 16.58 -14.34
N ARG A 171 -12.38 16.26 -13.08
CA ARG A 171 -12.55 14.90 -12.54
C ARG A 171 -14.00 14.40 -12.55
N LYS A 172 -14.98 15.29 -12.55
CA LYS A 172 -16.42 14.98 -12.56
C LYS A 172 -16.93 14.63 -13.97
N GLN A 173 -16.12 14.79 -15.00
CA GLN A 173 -16.51 14.72 -16.41
C GLN A 173 -16.16 13.41 -17.13
N PHE A 174 -15.78 12.36 -16.38
CA PHE A 174 -15.43 11.05 -16.93
C PHE A 174 -16.42 9.97 -16.52
N ALA A 175 -17.08 9.35 -17.53
CA ALA A 175 -18.02 8.25 -17.30
C ALA A 175 -17.33 6.89 -17.10
N LYS A 176 -16.26 6.63 -17.86
CA LYS A 176 -15.61 5.30 -17.96
C LYS A 176 -14.20 5.27 -17.40
N ALA A 177 -13.77 6.29 -16.69
CA ALA A 177 -12.47 6.38 -16.05
C ALA A 177 -12.59 7.24 -14.80
N VAL A 178 -11.70 7.03 -13.84
CA VAL A 178 -11.55 7.92 -12.68
C VAL A 178 -10.27 8.71 -12.83
N PHE A 179 -10.38 10.03 -12.90
CA PHE A 179 -9.24 10.94 -12.93
C PHE A 179 -8.72 11.11 -11.51
N ILE A 180 -7.53 10.60 -11.25
CA ILE A 180 -6.98 10.46 -9.90
C ILE A 180 -5.77 11.35 -9.60
N GLY A 181 -5.12 11.92 -10.62
CA GLY A 181 -3.90 12.67 -10.35
C GLY A 181 -3.35 13.49 -11.51
N ILE A 182 -2.47 14.42 -11.17
CA ILE A 182 -1.76 15.29 -12.12
C ILE A 182 -0.27 15.27 -11.76
N VAL A 183 0.58 15.04 -12.75
CA VAL A 183 2.03 15.23 -12.65
C VAL A 183 2.45 16.29 -13.66
N ARG A 184 3.09 17.34 -13.19
CA ARG A 184 3.64 18.41 -14.02
C ARG A 184 5.09 18.10 -14.37
N PRO A 185 5.45 17.91 -15.66
CA PRO A 185 6.81 17.63 -16.09
C PRO A 185 7.78 18.73 -15.63
N GLY A 186 9.00 18.32 -15.25
CA GLY A 186 10.04 19.25 -14.78
C GLY A 186 9.87 19.72 -13.33
N MET A 187 8.80 19.32 -12.63
CA MET A 187 8.64 19.62 -11.21
C MET A 187 9.41 18.60 -10.36
N PRO A 188 10.35 19.04 -9.48
CA PRO A 188 11.04 18.14 -8.57
C PRO A 188 10.08 17.38 -7.66
N GLU A 189 10.34 16.09 -7.39
CA GLU A 189 9.47 15.21 -6.57
C GLU A 189 9.10 15.83 -5.22
N ARG A 190 10.06 16.46 -4.54
CA ARG A 190 9.84 17.17 -3.27
C ARG A 190 8.80 18.30 -3.36
N LEU A 191 8.63 18.91 -4.54
CA LEU A 191 7.68 19.99 -4.75
C LEU A 191 6.30 19.47 -5.20
N ILE A 192 6.22 18.30 -5.80
CA ILE A 192 4.97 17.68 -6.25
C ILE A 192 3.98 17.62 -5.07
N LYS A 193 4.39 17.01 -3.96
CA LYS A 193 3.55 16.87 -2.75
C LYS A 193 3.24 18.21 -2.10
N ARG A 194 4.24 19.09 -1.93
CA ARG A 194 4.07 20.40 -1.27
C ARG A 194 3.15 21.35 -2.03
N ARG A 195 3.14 21.28 -3.36
CA ARG A 195 2.27 22.11 -4.22
C ARG A 195 0.92 21.46 -4.54
N GLY A 196 0.61 20.33 -3.90
CA GLY A 196 -0.67 19.68 -4.06
C GLY A 196 -0.81 18.86 -5.35
N PHE A 197 0.26 18.61 -6.10
CA PHE A 197 0.28 17.71 -7.27
C PHE A 197 0.41 16.24 -6.84
N GLY A 198 0.42 15.33 -7.80
CA GLY A 198 0.46 13.89 -7.58
C GLY A 198 -0.93 13.29 -7.62
N LEU A 199 -1.20 12.32 -6.74
CA LEU A 199 -2.50 11.71 -6.60
C LEU A 199 -3.42 12.53 -5.69
N CYS A 200 -4.72 12.51 -5.94
CA CYS A 200 -5.68 13.38 -5.27
C CYS A 200 -5.18 14.83 -5.16
N PRO A 201 -4.87 15.47 -6.27
CA PRO A 201 -4.33 16.84 -6.25
C PRO A 201 -5.32 17.83 -5.66
N ASP A 202 -4.82 19.01 -5.33
CA ASP A 202 -5.69 20.09 -4.88
C ASP A 202 -6.76 20.38 -5.94
N PRO A 203 -8.04 20.46 -5.57
CA PRO A 203 -9.14 20.69 -6.51
C PRO A 203 -8.97 21.94 -7.37
N GLU A 204 -8.31 22.98 -6.84
CA GLU A 204 -8.12 24.27 -7.52
C GLU A 204 -6.93 24.29 -8.50
N ILE A 205 -6.18 23.19 -8.61
CA ILE A 205 -5.07 23.12 -9.58
C ILE A 205 -5.61 23.24 -11.00
N VAL A 206 -5.14 24.25 -11.72
CA VAL A 206 -5.43 24.49 -13.12
C VAL A 206 -4.56 23.59 -13.99
N ILE A 207 -5.19 22.89 -14.93
CA ILE A 207 -4.53 21.95 -15.85
C ILE A 207 -3.83 22.71 -16.96
N GLU A 208 -2.55 22.43 -17.16
CA GLU A 208 -1.70 22.97 -18.23
C GLU A 208 -1.53 21.98 -19.40
N PRO A 209 -1.16 22.44 -20.62
CA PRO A 209 -1.08 21.59 -21.82
C PRO A 209 -0.15 20.38 -21.69
N GLU A 210 0.97 20.53 -21.00
CA GLU A 210 1.99 19.48 -20.83
C GLU A 210 1.77 18.59 -19.61
N ASP A 211 0.79 18.92 -18.76
CA ASP A 211 0.47 18.11 -17.59
C ASP A 211 0.13 16.68 -17.98
N LEU A 212 0.64 15.73 -17.19
CA LEU A 212 0.33 14.32 -17.29
C LEU A 212 -0.84 14.01 -16.37
N LEU A 213 -1.97 13.69 -16.96
CA LEU A 213 -3.18 13.31 -16.28
C LEU A 213 -3.16 11.82 -16.00
N ILE A 214 -3.39 11.43 -14.73
CA ILE A 214 -3.38 10.04 -14.28
C ILE A 214 -4.80 9.57 -14.05
N PHE A 215 -5.13 8.42 -14.64
CA PHE A 215 -6.45 7.81 -14.58
C PHE A 215 -6.35 6.36 -14.07
N ILE A 216 -7.39 5.89 -13.40
CA ILE A 216 -7.74 4.48 -13.36
C ILE A 216 -8.80 4.27 -14.44
N GLY A 217 -8.52 3.38 -15.39
CA GLY A 217 -9.39 3.23 -16.55
C GLY A 217 -9.06 2.03 -17.42
N PRO A 218 -9.96 1.71 -18.36
CA PRO A 218 -9.74 0.66 -19.36
C PRO A 218 -8.61 1.05 -20.33
N LYS A 219 -8.17 0.08 -21.14
CA LYS A 219 -7.12 0.31 -22.16
C LYS A 219 -7.52 1.38 -23.19
N SER A 220 -8.81 1.53 -23.46
CA SER A 220 -9.33 2.64 -24.29
C SER A 220 -9.03 3.99 -23.66
N SER A 221 -8.76 4.98 -24.50
CA SER A 221 -8.50 6.35 -24.04
C SER A 221 -9.68 6.89 -23.23
N PRO A 222 -9.47 7.46 -22.05
CA PRO A 222 -10.54 8.14 -21.35
C PRO A 222 -11.06 9.28 -22.20
N VAL A 223 -12.37 9.42 -22.29
CA VAL A 223 -13.04 10.48 -23.02
C VAL A 223 -13.64 11.45 -22.02
N HIS A 224 -13.27 12.71 -22.13
CA HIS A 224 -13.80 13.81 -21.37
C HIS A 224 -15.13 14.26 -21.99
N SER A 225 -16.17 14.45 -21.20
CA SER A 225 -17.49 14.89 -21.69
C SER A 225 -18.11 15.95 -20.79
N HIS A 226 -18.46 17.08 -21.38
CA HIS A 226 -19.15 18.16 -20.66
C HIS A 226 -20.53 17.77 -20.15
N SER A 227 -21.26 16.92 -20.87
CA SER A 227 -22.57 16.43 -20.43
C SER A 227 -22.50 15.64 -19.12
N MET A 228 -21.35 15.04 -18.80
CA MET A 228 -21.15 14.32 -17.54
C MET A 228 -21.13 15.26 -16.32
N LEU A 229 -20.80 16.54 -16.50
CA LEU A 229 -20.82 17.48 -15.38
C LEU A 229 -22.25 17.70 -14.86
N SER A 230 -23.19 17.98 -15.75
CA SER A 230 -24.61 18.17 -15.38
C SER A 230 -25.22 16.88 -14.83
N THR A 231 -24.82 15.72 -15.38
CA THR A 231 -25.22 14.42 -14.82
C THR A 231 -24.68 14.22 -13.41
N PHE A 232 -23.41 14.55 -13.16
CA PHE A 232 -22.82 14.44 -11.84
C PHE A 232 -23.43 15.42 -10.83
N GLU A 233 -23.76 16.63 -11.25
CA GLU A 233 -24.53 17.59 -10.43
C GLU A 233 -25.92 17.05 -10.05
N GLY A 234 -26.56 16.30 -10.95
CA GLY A 234 -27.78 15.55 -10.67
C GLY A 234 -27.59 14.51 -9.56
N TYR A 235 -26.48 13.76 -9.57
CA TYR A 235 -26.14 12.83 -8.50
C TYR A 235 -25.84 13.53 -7.16
N VAL A 236 -25.19 14.69 -7.19
CA VAL A 236 -24.96 15.51 -5.98
C VAL A 236 -26.29 15.96 -5.37
N LYS A 237 -27.26 16.39 -6.18
CA LYS A 237 -28.60 16.75 -5.68
C LYS A 237 -29.31 15.56 -5.03
N GLN A 238 -29.25 14.37 -5.68
CA GLN A 238 -29.80 13.15 -5.11
C GLN A 238 -29.11 12.76 -3.79
N ALA A 239 -27.78 12.86 -3.72
CA ALA A 239 -27.02 12.62 -2.51
C ALA A 239 -27.43 13.56 -1.37
N THR A 240 -27.64 14.84 -1.65
CA THR A 240 -28.13 15.81 -0.67
C THR A 240 -29.52 15.42 -0.15
N GLY A 241 -30.45 15.02 -1.02
CA GLY A 241 -31.77 14.55 -0.61
C GLY A 241 -31.71 13.28 0.26
N ILE A 242 -30.76 12.36 -0.01
CA ILE A 242 -30.53 11.20 0.84
C ILE A 242 -30.04 11.61 2.23
N LEU A 243 -29.09 12.55 2.33
CA LEU A 243 -28.60 13.03 3.62
C LEU A 243 -29.68 13.78 4.44
N GLU A 244 -30.59 14.47 3.76
CA GLU A 244 -31.73 15.11 4.40
C GLU A 244 -32.76 14.11 4.94
N SER A 245 -32.96 12.98 4.25
CA SER A 245 -33.88 11.92 4.64
C SER A 245 -33.29 10.91 5.65
N HIS A 246 -31.97 10.83 5.79
CA HIS A 246 -31.26 9.89 6.66
C HIS A 246 -30.35 10.64 7.64
N ALA A 247 -30.92 11.16 8.73
CA ALA A 247 -30.18 11.93 9.75
C ALA A 247 -28.97 11.18 10.33
N GLU A 248 -29.07 9.85 10.50
CA GLU A 248 -27.96 9.03 10.99
C GLU A 248 -26.75 9.03 10.06
N ILE A 249 -26.96 9.07 8.73
CA ILE A 249 -25.87 9.12 7.75
C ILE A 249 -25.24 10.51 7.78
N LYS A 250 -26.05 11.54 7.89
CA LYS A 250 -25.56 12.93 8.00
C LYS A 250 -24.69 13.10 9.25
N GLU A 251 -25.13 12.60 10.40
CA GLU A 251 -24.35 12.62 11.65
C GLU A 251 -23.03 11.84 11.50
N ARG A 252 -23.06 10.66 10.83
CA ARG A 252 -21.85 9.91 10.51
C ARG A 252 -20.92 10.69 9.60
N HIS A 253 -21.43 11.37 8.57
CA HIS A 253 -20.62 12.20 7.68
C HIS A 253 -19.95 13.37 8.42
N GLU A 254 -20.67 14.02 9.31
CA GLU A 254 -20.12 15.07 10.16
C GLU A 254 -19.00 14.53 11.08
N ALA A 255 -19.19 13.30 11.60
CA ALA A 255 -18.18 12.61 12.38
C ALA A 255 -16.96 12.15 11.54
N LEU A 256 -17.16 11.75 10.27
CA LEU A 256 -16.08 11.31 9.37
C LEU A 256 -15.12 12.43 8.97
N GLY A 257 -15.59 13.65 8.87
CA GLY A 257 -14.72 14.84 8.70
C GLY A 257 -13.66 14.97 9.80
N VAL A 258 -13.79 14.19 10.86
CA VAL A 258 -13.00 14.19 12.08
C VAL A 258 -12.23 12.89 12.29
N SER A 259 -12.62 11.77 11.69
CA SER A 259 -12.10 10.43 12.03
C SER A 259 -11.29 9.80 10.91
N THR A 260 -9.98 9.68 11.11
CA THR A 260 -9.24 8.52 10.60
C THR A 260 -9.60 7.35 11.50
N SER A 261 -10.11 6.26 10.95
CA SER A 261 -10.53 5.08 11.71
C SER A 261 -9.35 4.37 12.38
N LYS A 262 -8.79 4.97 13.43
CA LYS A 262 -7.84 4.28 14.29
C LYS A 262 -8.59 3.21 15.04
N ARG A 263 -8.11 1.98 14.95
CA ARG A 263 -8.72 0.83 15.61
C ARG A 263 -7.84 0.37 16.77
N LEU A 264 -8.44 0.15 17.92
CA LEU A 264 -7.80 -0.66 18.96
C LEU A 264 -7.63 -2.06 18.38
N GLY A 265 -6.41 -2.58 18.39
CA GLY A 265 -6.21 -3.94 17.89
C GLY A 265 -4.77 -4.38 17.86
N ASN A 266 -4.56 -5.61 18.35
CA ASN A 266 -3.25 -6.22 18.36
C ASN A 266 -2.89 -6.77 16.99
N VAL A 267 -1.63 -6.59 16.61
CA VAL A 267 -1.04 -7.09 15.36
C VAL A 267 -0.01 -8.14 15.69
N LEU A 268 -0.08 -9.27 14.98
CA LEU A 268 0.92 -10.32 15.02
C LEU A 268 1.70 -10.32 13.71
N VAL A 269 3.01 -10.28 13.77
CA VAL A 269 3.91 -10.37 12.61
C VAL A 269 4.70 -11.66 12.73
N CYS A 270 4.44 -12.62 11.83
CA CYS A 270 5.13 -13.90 11.76
C CYS A 270 6.19 -13.84 10.65
N GLY A 271 7.45 -14.06 11.00
CA GLY A 271 8.58 -14.04 10.06
C GLY A 271 9.42 -12.76 10.17
N TRP A 272 10.42 -12.67 9.31
CA TRP A 272 11.42 -11.62 9.31
C TRP A 272 11.92 -11.30 7.91
N ARG A 273 12.53 -10.14 7.74
CA ARG A 273 13.21 -9.73 6.51
C ARG A 273 14.67 -9.46 6.83
N ASP A 274 15.60 -10.15 6.18
CA ASP A 274 17.03 -9.94 6.39
C ASP A 274 17.46 -8.49 6.09
N VAL A 275 16.79 -7.82 5.17
CA VAL A 275 17.00 -6.39 4.89
C VAL A 275 16.83 -5.49 6.14
N TRP A 276 16.06 -5.92 7.13
CA TRP A 276 15.90 -5.18 8.39
C TRP A 276 17.12 -5.29 9.30
N ASN A 277 17.91 -6.37 9.19
CA ASN A 277 19.16 -6.50 9.93
C ASN A 277 20.19 -5.45 9.49
N ASN A 278 20.18 -5.09 8.21
CA ASN A 278 21.13 -4.16 7.61
C ASN A 278 20.61 -2.72 7.57
N PHE A 279 19.29 -2.55 7.63
CA PHE A 279 18.60 -1.26 7.56
C PHE A 279 17.51 -1.18 8.63
N PRO A 280 17.88 -1.01 9.93
CA PRO A 280 16.92 -0.98 11.03
C PRO A 280 15.88 0.14 10.91
N GLU A 281 16.24 1.26 10.30
CA GLU A 281 15.33 2.39 10.02
C GLU A 281 14.13 1.99 9.15
N ARG A 282 14.29 0.96 8.31
CA ARG A 282 13.19 0.42 7.50
C ARG A 282 12.20 -0.37 8.31
N LEU A 283 12.68 -1.13 9.30
CA LEU A 283 11.81 -1.78 10.27
C LEU A 283 11.05 -0.73 11.08
N HIS A 284 11.74 0.29 11.55
CA HIS A 284 11.13 1.40 12.28
C HIS A 284 10.03 2.08 11.48
N ALA A 285 10.28 2.42 10.22
CA ALA A 285 9.27 2.99 9.33
C ALA A 285 8.02 2.09 9.18
N ARG A 286 8.18 0.77 9.18
CA ARG A 286 7.03 -0.18 9.14
C ARG A 286 6.31 -0.25 10.47
N ILE A 287 7.04 -0.28 11.57
CA ILE A 287 6.44 -0.21 12.91
C ILE A 287 5.62 1.08 13.04
N GLU A 288 6.18 2.23 12.68
CA GLU A 288 5.45 3.51 12.70
C GLU A 288 4.18 3.48 11.84
N GLU A 289 4.24 2.87 10.67
CA GLU A 289 3.06 2.73 9.79
C GLU A 289 1.92 1.99 10.48
N VAL A 290 2.22 0.85 11.09
CA VAL A 290 1.24 0.07 11.83
C VAL A 290 0.72 0.85 13.03
N VAL A 291 1.62 1.49 13.78
CA VAL A 291 1.30 2.23 14.99
C VAL A 291 0.43 3.45 14.71
N ARG A 292 0.69 4.18 13.61
CA ARG A 292 -0.13 5.35 13.23
C ARG A 292 -1.61 5.02 13.06
N GLN A 293 -1.92 3.77 12.75
CA GLN A 293 -3.29 3.29 12.55
C GLN A 293 -3.88 2.63 13.80
N ARG A 294 -3.15 2.61 14.92
CA ARG A 294 -3.54 1.96 16.16
C ARG A 294 -3.77 2.98 17.27
N LEU A 295 -4.70 2.64 18.15
CA LEU A 295 -4.96 3.40 19.36
C LEU A 295 -3.96 3.02 20.45
N PRO A 296 -3.65 3.93 21.40
CA PRO A 296 -2.93 3.58 22.61
C PRO A 296 -3.57 2.37 23.33
N GLY A 297 -2.77 1.47 23.84
CA GLY A 297 -3.20 0.19 24.40
C GLY A 297 -3.18 -0.98 23.40
N SER A 298 -2.86 -0.74 22.13
CA SER A 298 -2.61 -1.80 21.14
C SER A 298 -1.20 -2.37 21.30
N ALA A 299 -1.02 -3.65 20.91
CA ALA A 299 0.29 -4.30 20.88
C ALA A 299 0.64 -4.80 19.48
N ILE A 300 1.92 -4.70 19.13
CA ILE A 300 2.49 -5.33 17.92
C ILE A 300 3.43 -6.44 18.40
N THR A 301 3.13 -7.68 18.07
CA THR A 301 3.91 -8.84 18.47
C THR A 301 4.66 -9.39 17.28
N PHE A 302 5.98 -9.45 17.34
CA PHE A 302 6.85 -10.11 16.38
C PHE A 302 7.18 -11.51 16.88
N VAL A 303 7.01 -12.52 16.00
CA VAL A 303 7.45 -13.91 16.21
C VAL A 303 8.39 -14.28 15.07
N ASN A 304 9.68 -14.41 15.38
CA ASN A 304 10.71 -14.70 14.41
C ASN A 304 11.95 -15.33 15.08
N ALA A 305 12.88 -15.85 14.30
CA ALA A 305 14.10 -16.50 14.77
C ALA A 305 15.27 -15.54 15.04
N VAL A 306 15.05 -14.23 15.03
CA VAL A 306 16.09 -13.25 15.36
C VAL A 306 16.37 -13.33 16.85
N PRO A 307 17.65 -13.45 17.28
CA PRO A 307 18.01 -13.46 18.69
C PRO A 307 17.50 -12.20 19.43
N ALA A 308 17.02 -12.40 20.66
CA ALA A 308 16.43 -11.32 21.46
C ALA A 308 17.39 -10.13 21.65
N ASP A 309 18.68 -10.39 21.83
CA ASP A 309 19.69 -9.35 22.00
C ASP A 309 19.87 -8.52 20.72
N ARG A 310 19.90 -9.17 19.55
CA ARG A 310 19.99 -8.46 18.27
C ARG A 310 18.74 -7.62 17.99
N PHE A 311 17.57 -8.17 18.28
CA PHE A 311 16.32 -7.41 18.17
C PHE A 311 16.31 -6.20 19.09
N LYS A 312 16.81 -6.34 20.31
CA LYS A 312 16.96 -5.25 21.29
C LYS A 312 17.87 -4.13 20.78
N GLU A 313 19.03 -4.47 20.21
CA GLU A 313 19.94 -3.48 19.60
C GLU A 313 19.22 -2.64 18.55
N MET A 314 18.54 -3.30 17.60
CA MET A 314 17.78 -2.63 16.54
C MET A 314 16.67 -1.71 17.09
N MET A 315 16.00 -2.08 18.19
CA MET A 315 14.98 -1.23 18.82
C MET A 315 15.58 0.00 19.47
N ILE A 316 16.72 -0.15 20.14
CA ILE A 316 17.44 0.98 20.79
C ILE A 316 17.96 1.96 19.73
N GLU A 317 18.51 1.48 18.60
CA GLU A 317 18.93 2.32 17.47
C GLU A 317 17.76 3.13 16.89
N ASN A 318 16.54 2.65 17.02
CA ASN A 318 15.32 3.32 16.56
C ASN A 318 14.58 4.12 17.66
N ASP A 319 15.28 4.57 18.68
CA ASP A 319 14.73 5.41 19.76
C ASP A 319 13.62 4.76 20.61
N MET A 320 13.52 3.44 20.60
CA MET A 320 12.62 2.70 21.49
C MET A 320 13.31 2.38 22.82
N VAL A 321 12.53 2.27 23.86
CA VAL A 321 13.02 1.93 25.20
C VAL A 321 12.63 0.51 25.54
N ALA A 322 13.59 -0.32 25.94
CA ALA A 322 13.29 -1.63 26.50
C ALA A 322 12.58 -1.44 27.86
N ASP A 323 11.35 -1.94 27.97
CA ASP A 323 10.55 -1.83 29.19
C ASP A 323 10.88 -2.98 30.15
N LYS A 324 10.66 -4.24 29.69
CA LYS A 324 10.91 -5.43 30.50
C LYS A 324 10.96 -6.71 29.67
N ASN A 325 11.58 -7.73 30.25
CA ASN A 325 11.46 -9.11 29.79
C ASN A 325 10.50 -9.87 30.71
N VAL A 326 9.55 -10.57 30.14
CA VAL A 326 8.54 -11.33 30.87
C VAL A 326 8.46 -12.74 30.30
N GLU A 327 8.30 -13.73 31.16
CA GLU A 327 7.98 -15.08 30.74
C GLU A 327 6.45 -15.22 30.64
N GLU A 328 5.94 -15.49 29.45
CA GLU A 328 4.51 -15.69 29.20
C GLU A 328 4.28 -17.07 28.59
N SER A 329 3.61 -17.94 29.32
CA SER A 329 3.22 -19.29 28.88
C SER A 329 4.38 -20.09 28.26
N GLY A 330 5.58 -20.01 28.85
CA GLY A 330 6.79 -20.72 28.42
C GLY A 330 7.59 -20.03 27.33
N ASN A 331 7.16 -18.87 26.84
CA ASN A 331 7.95 -18.06 25.92
C ASN A 331 8.58 -16.86 26.63
N GLN A 332 9.83 -16.57 26.31
CA GLN A 332 10.47 -15.31 26.70
C GLN A 332 9.97 -14.19 25.79
N VAL A 333 9.36 -13.16 26.39
CA VAL A 333 8.79 -12.01 25.67
C VAL A 333 9.56 -10.75 26.07
N ALA A 334 10.27 -10.18 25.12
CA ALA A 334 10.87 -8.86 25.28
C ALA A 334 9.84 -7.78 24.92
N ILE A 335 9.64 -6.81 25.82
CA ILE A 335 8.66 -5.73 25.67
C ILE A 335 9.40 -4.41 25.50
N TYR A 336 8.97 -3.62 24.52
CA TYR A 336 9.51 -2.31 24.19
C TYR A 336 8.39 -1.28 24.13
N GLY A 337 8.68 -0.07 24.57
CA GLY A 337 7.80 1.09 24.50
C GLY A 337 8.41 2.21 23.69
N PHE A 338 7.59 3.12 23.19
CA PHE A 338 8.06 4.37 22.60
C PHE A 338 8.41 5.38 23.70
N LYS A 339 9.46 6.18 23.48
CA LYS A 339 9.86 7.24 24.43
C LYS A 339 8.67 8.15 24.77
N PRO A 340 8.58 8.65 26.01
CA PRO A 340 7.59 9.65 26.39
C PRO A 340 7.66 10.88 25.45
N GLY A 341 6.50 11.37 25.02
CA GLY A 341 6.42 12.47 24.05
C GLY A 341 6.40 12.03 22.56
N SER A 342 6.72 10.76 22.26
CA SER A 342 6.51 10.22 20.93
C SER A 342 5.01 10.21 20.59
N PRO A 343 4.63 10.53 19.35
CA PRO A 343 3.25 10.40 18.88
C PRO A 343 2.71 8.97 18.94
N ASN A 344 3.58 8.01 19.13
CA ASN A 344 3.28 6.58 19.18
C ASN A 344 3.25 6.04 20.63
N HIS A 345 3.41 6.93 21.63
CA HIS A 345 3.36 6.55 23.04
C HIS A 345 2.05 5.83 23.39
N GLY A 346 2.16 4.75 24.15
CA GLY A 346 1.01 3.92 24.56
C GLY A 346 0.74 2.70 23.65
N VAL A 347 1.48 2.53 22.56
CA VAL A 347 1.53 1.27 21.79
C VAL A 347 2.73 0.46 22.28
N THR A 348 2.51 -0.84 22.51
CA THR A 348 3.55 -1.76 23.00
C THR A 348 4.05 -2.62 21.85
N LEU A 349 5.37 -2.78 21.75
CA LEU A 349 5.99 -3.73 20.84
C LEU A 349 6.49 -4.92 21.65
N ARG A 350 6.24 -6.12 21.15
CA ARG A 350 6.60 -7.40 21.79
C ARG A 350 7.42 -8.24 20.83
N HIS A 351 8.47 -8.87 21.29
CA HIS A 351 9.27 -9.79 20.51
C HIS A 351 9.34 -11.16 21.19
N ILE A 352 9.12 -12.20 20.40
CA ILE A 352 9.21 -13.59 20.81
C ILE A 352 10.17 -14.27 19.83
N GLU A 353 11.29 -14.74 20.37
CA GLU A 353 12.25 -15.52 19.60
C GLU A 353 11.72 -16.92 19.37
N GLY A 354 11.59 -17.33 18.12
CA GLY A 354 11.12 -18.66 17.76
C GLY A 354 10.57 -18.77 16.36
N ASP A 355 10.30 -20.01 15.94
CA ASP A 355 9.70 -20.28 14.64
C ASP A 355 8.18 -20.23 14.73
N ALA A 356 7.57 -19.26 14.05
CA ALA A 356 6.11 -19.11 13.97
C ALA A 356 5.38 -20.30 13.33
N ALA A 357 6.09 -21.20 12.63
CA ALA A 357 5.51 -22.43 12.11
C ALA A 357 5.34 -23.53 13.21
N GLN A 358 5.94 -23.33 14.38
CA GLN A 358 5.84 -24.25 15.50
C GLN A 358 4.64 -23.93 16.40
N THR A 359 3.82 -24.95 16.67
CA THR A 359 2.65 -24.81 17.54
C THR A 359 3.04 -24.39 18.96
N SER A 360 4.17 -24.90 19.49
CA SER A 360 4.69 -24.55 20.81
C SER A 360 4.98 -23.05 20.98
N VAL A 361 5.42 -22.37 19.93
CA VAL A 361 5.70 -20.94 19.94
C VAL A 361 4.42 -20.11 19.72
N LEU A 362 3.61 -20.49 18.72
CA LEU A 362 2.49 -19.66 18.29
C LEU A 362 1.23 -19.83 19.16
N SER A 363 1.00 -21.04 19.71
CA SER A 363 -0.18 -21.32 20.53
C SER A 363 -0.27 -20.43 21.79
N PRO A 364 0.77 -20.27 22.61
CA PRO A 364 0.73 -19.38 23.76
C PRO A 364 0.38 -17.94 23.37
N VAL A 365 0.97 -17.43 22.28
CA VAL A 365 0.71 -16.06 21.78
C VAL A 365 -0.75 -15.86 21.42
N MET A 366 -1.33 -16.83 20.74
CA MET A 366 -2.73 -16.79 20.31
C MET A 366 -3.70 -16.95 21.47
N MET A 367 -3.35 -17.70 22.52
CA MET A 367 -4.21 -17.93 23.69
C MET A 367 -4.19 -16.76 24.67
N THR A 368 -3.04 -16.12 24.88
CA THR A 368 -2.90 -15.02 25.84
C THR A 368 -3.38 -13.67 25.28
N ASN A 369 -3.33 -13.49 23.95
CA ASN A 369 -3.61 -12.21 23.32
C ASN A 369 -4.78 -12.31 22.32
N THR A 370 -5.64 -11.31 22.29
CA THR A 370 -6.63 -11.15 21.24
C THR A 370 -5.95 -10.51 20.03
N ILE A 371 -5.68 -11.31 19.00
CA ILE A 371 -5.06 -10.86 17.76
C ILE A 371 -6.15 -10.47 16.76
N HIS A 372 -6.09 -9.24 16.25
CA HIS A 372 -7.04 -8.71 15.27
C HIS A 372 -6.49 -8.79 13.84
N THR A 373 -5.17 -8.68 13.71
CA THR A 373 -4.50 -8.74 12.40
C THR A 373 -3.23 -9.59 12.51
N ALA A 374 -3.02 -10.50 11.57
CA ALA A 374 -1.80 -11.26 11.44
C ALA A 374 -1.15 -11.01 10.08
N VAL A 375 0.15 -10.74 10.07
CA VAL A 375 0.98 -10.59 8.87
C VAL A 375 1.93 -11.77 8.82
N VAL A 376 1.88 -12.55 7.74
CA VAL A 376 2.75 -13.71 7.54
C VAL A 376 3.72 -13.41 6.40
N LEU A 377 4.97 -13.19 6.74
CA LEU A 377 6.04 -12.85 5.80
C LEU A 377 6.71 -14.13 5.28
N GLY A 378 7.02 -14.15 3.99
CA GLY A 378 7.97 -15.10 3.44
C GLY A 378 9.37 -14.72 3.92
N THR A 379 9.99 -15.56 4.76
CA THR A 379 11.34 -15.29 5.29
C THR A 379 12.38 -15.39 4.19
N GLN A 380 13.30 -14.44 4.12
CA GLN A 380 14.39 -14.44 3.12
C GLN A 380 15.48 -15.48 3.40
N THR A 381 15.64 -15.91 4.66
CA THR A 381 16.51 -17.05 5.03
C THR A 381 16.20 -18.33 4.24
N SER A 382 15.01 -18.42 3.67
CA SER A 382 14.61 -19.50 2.77
C SER A 382 14.88 -19.20 1.28
N VAL A 383 15.59 -18.14 0.91
CA VAL A 383 15.99 -17.89 -0.49
C VAL A 383 16.78 -19.06 -1.08
N ARG A 384 17.58 -19.74 -0.26
CA ARG A 384 18.27 -20.98 -0.66
C ARG A 384 17.31 -22.14 -1.00
N LEU A 385 16.08 -22.09 -0.49
CA LEU A 385 15.09 -23.17 -0.64
C LEU A 385 14.08 -22.95 -1.78
N GLY A 386 14.15 -21.83 -2.48
CA GLY A 386 13.25 -21.51 -3.60
C GLY A 386 11.85 -21.02 -3.19
N ALA A 387 11.09 -20.52 -4.17
CA ALA A 387 9.77 -19.92 -3.98
C ALA A 387 8.75 -20.89 -3.35
N HIS A 388 8.75 -22.13 -3.79
CA HIS A 388 7.82 -23.16 -3.32
C HIS A 388 7.94 -23.44 -1.81
N HIS A 389 9.15 -23.50 -1.27
CA HIS A 389 9.37 -23.70 0.17
C HIS A 389 8.92 -22.48 1.00
N ARG A 390 9.14 -21.26 0.49
CA ARG A 390 8.64 -20.04 1.14
C ARG A 390 7.12 -20.06 1.24
N ASP A 391 6.46 -20.36 0.15
CA ASP A 391 5.00 -20.41 0.09
C ASP A 391 4.43 -21.52 0.98
N THR A 392 5.08 -22.71 1.01
CA THR A 392 4.70 -23.80 1.92
C THR A 392 4.79 -23.38 3.38
N ARG A 393 5.85 -22.65 3.76
CA ARG A 393 6.01 -22.15 5.13
C ARG A 393 4.91 -21.13 5.48
N VAL A 394 4.63 -20.19 4.59
CA VAL A 394 3.53 -19.21 4.77
C VAL A 394 2.20 -19.93 4.94
N LEU A 395 1.90 -20.91 4.10
CA LEU A 395 0.68 -21.73 4.21
C LEU A 395 0.60 -22.47 5.57
N ASN A 396 1.68 -23.06 6.03
CA ASN A 396 1.71 -23.76 7.31
C ASN A 396 1.39 -22.82 8.48
N ILE A 397 2.02 -21.65 8.52
CA ILE A 397 1.74 -20.64 9.54
C ILE A 397 0.28 -20.18 9.46
N LEU A 398 -0.23 -19.93 8.28
CA LEU A 398 -1.61 -19.48 8.05
C LEU A 398 -2.64 -20.53 8.51
N LEU A 399 -2.41 -21.81 8.18
CA LEU A 399 -3.28 -22.91 8.61
C LEU A 399 -3.24 -23.08 10.13
N LEU A 400 -2.07 -22.92 10.74
CA LEU A 400 -1.91 -22.96 12.19
C LEU A 400 -2.65 -21.80 12.88
N LEU A 401 -2.49 -20.57 12.38
CA LEU A 401 -3.22 -19.39 12.86
C LEU A 401 -4.74 -19.61 12.80
N ARG A 402 -5.25 -20.12 11.69
CA ARG A 402 -6.68 -20.43 11.53
C ARG A 402 -7.16 -21.48 12.53
N LYS A 403 -6.38 -22.56 12.72
CA LYS A 403 -6.68 -23.63 13.69
C LYS A 403 -6.74 -23.07 15.10
N LEU A 404 -5.73 -22.29 15.52
CA LEU A 404 -5.66 -21.71 16.85
C LEU A 404 -6.78 -20.69 17.09
N TRP A 405 -7.07 -19.86 16.08
CA TRP A 405 -8.16 -18.89 16.17
C TRP A 405 -9.52 -19.58 16.28
N SER A 406 -9.79 -20.64 15.51
CA SER A 406 -11.05 -21.38 15.58
C SER A 406 -11.29 -22.02 16.96
N ASN A 407 -10.22 -22.38 17.66
CA ASN A 407 -10.28 -22.96 18.99
C ASN A 407 -10.61 -21.94 20.09
N LYS A 408 -10.33 -20.66 19.84
CA LYS A 408 -10.47 -19.59 20.86
C LYS A 408 -11.90 -19.14 21.13
N ARG A 409 -12.88 -19.47 20.29
CA ARG A 409 -14.32 -19.14 20.40
C ARG A 409 -14.68 -17.67 20.67
N GLU A 410 -13.77 -16.74 20.53
CA GLU A 410 -13.98 -15.33 20.87
C GLU A 410 -14.83 -14.53 19.88
N GLY A 411 -15.22 -15.10 18.74
CA GLY A 411 -16.09 -14.43 17.76
C GLY A 411 -15.53 -13.17 17.08
N VAL A 412 -14.32 -12.72 17.47
CA VAL A 412 -13.67 -11.56 16.87
C VAL A 412 -13.00 -11.98 15.56
N PRO A 413 -13.36 -11.39 14.42
CA PRO A 413 -12.75 -11.74 13.15
C PRO A 413 -11.26 -11.32 13.15
N MET A 414 -10.39 -12.26 12.78
CA MET A 414 -8.96 -12.01 12.59
C MET A 414 -8.66 -11.84 11.10
N HIS A 415 -8.12 -10.68 10.73
CA HIS A 415 -7.64 -10.44 9.38
C HIS A 415 -6.21 -10.99 9.22
N ILE A 416 -5.99 -11.81 8.19
CA ILE A 416 -4.68 -12.40 7.91
C ILE A 416 -4.19 -11.92 6.56
N VAL A 417 -2.95 -11.43 6.50
CA VAL A 417 -2.25 -11.10 5.25
C VAL A 417 -1.06 -12.02 5.10
N GLY A 418 -1.05 -12.79 4.02
CA GLY A 418 0.04 -13.71 3.67
C GLY A 418 0.83 -13.25 2.45
N GLU A 419 2.14 -13.41 2.49
CA GLU A 419 2.99 -13.26 1.32
C GLU A 419 3.05 -14.57 0.55
N ASN A 420 2.86 -14.51 -0.77
CA ASN A 420 3.08 -15.65 -1.64
C ASN A 420 3.95 -15.25 -2.85
N SER A 421 4.59 -16.24 -3.44
CA SER A 421 5.35 -16.08 -4.68
C SER A 421 4.60 -16.68 -5.88
N GLU A 422 3.79 -17.71 -5.65
CA GLU A 422 3.05 -18.42 -6.68
C GLU A 422 1.54 -18.19 -6.56
N ASP A 423 0.86 -17.92 -7.67
CA ASP A 423 -0.59 -17.67 -7.68
C ASP A 423 -1.42 -18.87 -7.19
N MET A 424 -0.91 -20.11 -7.37
CA MET A 424 -1.57 -21.31 -6.89
C MET A 424 -1.64 -21.37 -5.37
N THR A 425 -0.63 -20.87 -4.66
CA THR A 425 -0.60 -20.82 -3.20
C THR A 425 -1.81 -20.08 -2.65
N ALA A 426 -2.12 -18.90 -3.19
CA ALA A 426 -3.30 -18.14 -2.80
C ALA A 426 -4.60 -18.92 -3.04
N LYS A 427 -4.74 -19.59 -4.20
CA LYS A 427 -5.94 -20.39 -4.54
C LYS A 427 -6.15 -21.56 -3.57
N LEU A 428 -5.08 -22.26 -3.19
CA LEU A 428 -5.14 -23.37 -2.24
C LEU A 428 -5.55 -22.91 -0.83
N ALA A 429 -5.07 -21.75 -0.42
CA ALA A 429 -5.39 -21.18 0.89
C ALA A 429 -6.79 -20.58 0.97
N LEU A 430 -7.32 -20.10 -0.14
CA LEU A 430 -8.65 -19.46 -0.25
C LEU A 430 -9.81 -20.46 -0.27
N ALA A 431 -9.56 -21.79 -0.23
CA ALA A 431 -10.65 -22.76 -0.12
C ALA A 431 -11.57 -22.39 1.07
N PRO A 432 -12.83 -22.03 0.81
CA PRO A 432 -13.66 -21.36 1.80
C PRO A 432 -14.03 -22.32 2.94
N LYS A 433 -13.46 -22.14 4.10
CA LYS A 433 -14.03 -22.67 5.34
C LYS A 433 -14.90 -21.57 5.95
N ARG A 434 -16.20 -21.74 5.85
CA ARG A 434 -17.14 -20.95 6.65
C ARG A 434 -17.04 -21.42 8.09
N VAL A 435 -16.46 -20.60 8.95
CA VAL A 435 -16.56 -20.79 10.41
C VAL A 435 -17.60 -19.79 10.89
N GLY A 436 -18.84 -20.26 11.03
CA GLY A 436 -19.99 -19.42 11.39
C GLY A 436 -20.39 -18.45 10.26
N LYS A 437 -20.91 -17.28 10.64
CA LYS A 437 -21.30 -16.20 9.70
C LYS A 437 -20.14 -15.29 9.28
N VAL A 438 -18.93 -15.48 9.84
CA VAL A 438 -17.77 -14.63 9.62
C VAL A 438 -16.84 -15.28 8.60
N ARG A 439 -16.58 -14.57 7.51
CA ARG A 439 -15.65 -14.96 6.47
C ARG A 439 -14.24 -14.57 6.90
N THR A 440 -13.36 -15.57 7.08
CA THR A 440 -11.94 -15.36 7.42
C THR A 440 -11.06 -15.69 6.22
N GLU A 441 -11.29 -15.00 5.11
CA GLU A 441 -10.41 -15.17 3.95
C GLU A 441 -9.15 -14.34 4.16
N PRO A 442 -7.96 -14.94 4.02
CA PRO A 442 -6.72 -14.19 4.09
C PRO A 442 -6.54 -13.35 2.82
N ASP A 443 -6.01 -12.16 2.98
CA ASP A 443 -5.45 -11.40 1.88
C ASP A 443 -4.08 -11.97 1.50
N PHE A 444 -3.85 -12.14 0.20
CA PHE A 444 -2.54 -12.56 -0.31
C PHE A 444 -1.90 -11.46 -1.14
N VAL A 445 -0.60 -11.28 -0.91
CA VAL A 445 0.25 -10.41 -1.71
C VAL A 445 1.25 -11.27 -2.47
N ASN A 446 1.04 -11.44 -3.77
CA ASN A 446 2.01 -12.12 -4.63
C ASN A 446 3.22 -11.21 -4.87
N SER A 447 4.31 -11.48 -4.15
CA SER A 447 5.52 -10.65 -4.16
C SER A 447 6.21 -10.63 -5.54
N GLN A 448 6.20 -11.73 -6.29
CA GLN A 448 6.78 -11.78 -7.63
C GLN A 448 5.93 -11.01 -8.64
N ALA A 449 4.61 -11.20 -8.64
CA ALA A 449 3.72 -10.49 -9.54
C ALA A 449 3.71 -8.99 -9.28
N VAL A 450 3.70 -8.57 -8.02
CA VAL A 450 3.81 -7.15 -7.62
C VAL A 450 5.12 -6.55 -8.12
N SER A 451 6.24 -7.22 -7.86
CA SER A 451 7.56 -6.76 -8.29
C SER A 451 7.65 -6.61 -9.81
N ALA A 452 7.24 -7.63 -10.55
CA ALA A 452 7.26 -7.62 -12.01
C ALA A 452 6.37 -6.51 -12.57
N ARG A 453 5.13 -6.38 -12.09
CA ARG A 453 4.18 -5.35 -12.55
C ARG A 453 4.70 -3.94 -12.24
N THR A 454 5.26 -3.72 -11.05
CA THR A 454 5.80 -2.41 -10.67
C THR A 454 7.00 -2.01 -11.53
N LEU A 455 7.94 -2.93 -11.78
CA LEU A 455 9.08 -2.69 -12.67
C LEU A 455 8.62 -2.35 -14.10
N VAL A 456 7.69 -3.12 -14.65
CA VAL A 456 7.18 -2.90 -16.01
C VAL A 456 6.33 -1.63 -16.10
N GLN A 457 5.54 -1.29 -15.09
CA GLN A 457 4.81 -0.02 -15.01
C GLN A 457 5.78 1.17 -15.00
N THR A 458 6.84 1.09 -14.20
CA THR A 458 7.88 2.12 -14.13
C THR A 458 8.61 2.28 -15.46
N LEU A 459 8.94 1.16 -16.12
CA LEU A 459 9.56 1.17 -17.44
C LEU A 459 8.65 1.79 -18.51
N ALA A 460 7.36 1.43 -18.50
CA ALA A 460 6.38 1.94 -19.45
C ALA A 460 6.00 3.40 -19.19
N TYR A 461 5.96 3.82 -17.94
CA TYR A 461 5.44 5.11 -17.50
C TYR A 461 6.34 5.82 -16.48
N PRO A 462 7.61 6.09 -16.80
CA PRO A 462 8.60 6.61 -15.84
C PRO A 462 8.18 7.92 -15.17
N LEU A 463 7.52 8.81 -15.88
CA LEU A 463 7.12 10.12 -15.36
C LEU A 463 5.98 10.07 -14.32
N ILE A 464 5.26 8.95 -14.23
CA ILE A 464 4.24 8.76 -13.18
C ILE A 464 4.71 7.85 -12.05
N GLN A 465 5.96 7.40 -12.10
CA GLN A 465 6.55 6.56 -11.06
C GLN A 465 6.41 7.19 -9.66
N PRO A 466 6.65 8.50 -9.45
CA PRO A 466 6.44 9.11 -8.14
C PRO A 466 5.00 8.98 -7.61
N ALA A 467 4.00 9.05 -8.50
CA ALA A 467 2.61 8.87 -8.13
C ALA A 467 2.28 7.39 -7.84
N ILE A 468 2.84 6.45 -8.60
CA ILE A 468 2.71 5.01 -8.31
C ILE A 468 3.34 4.70 -6.94
N LYS A 469 4.53 5.22 -6.69
CA LYS A 469 5.24 5.08 -5.42
C LYS A 469 4.40 5.61 -4.25
N GLU A 470 3.74 6.76 -4.43
CA GLU A 470 2.84 7.35 -3.43
C GLU A 470 1.67 6.44 -3.02
N LEU A 471 1.15 5.60 -3.93
CA LEU A 471 0.08 4.63 -3.61
C LEU A 471 0.51 3.54 -2.63
N PHE A 472 1.77 3.18 -2.64
CA PHE A 472 2.29 2.02 -1.92
C PHE A 472 3.15 2.39 -0.72
N GLU A 473 3.77 3.55 -0.74
CA GLU A 473 4.53 4.02 0.42
C GLU A 473 3.61 4.43 1.57
N VAL A 474 4.18 4.38 2.77
CA VAL A 474 3.54 4.90 3.96
C VAL A 474 3.30 6.38 3.78
N SER A 475 2.09 6.79 4.04
CA SER A 475 1.69 8.18 3.94
C SER A 475 2.55 9.09 4.81
N ALA A 476 3.57 9.70 4.20
CA ALA A 476 4.17 10.91 4.75
C ALA A 476 3.14 12.06 4.65
N ASP A 477 3.36 13.12 5.38
CA ASP A 477 2.53 14.34 5.29
C ASP A 477 2.28 14.74 3.83
N HIS A 478 1.05 15.08 3.54
CA HIS A 478 0.59 15.51 2.21
C HIS A 478 0.63 14.44 1.11
N SER A 479 0.74 13.16 1.44
CA SER A 479 0.65 12.08 0.46
C SER A 479 -0.78 11.55 0.29
N ALA A 480 -1.06 10.96 -0.88
CA ALA A 480 -2.31 10.26 -1.11
C ALA A 480 -2.24 8.83 -0.56
N ASP A 481 -3.37 8.33 -0.07
CA ASP A 481 -3.51 6.99 0.45
C ASP A 481 -4.78 6.32 -0.08
N ILE A 482 -4.70 5.02 -0.36
CA ILE A 482 -5.87 4.20 -0.66
C ILE A 482 -6.37 3.59 0.64
N VAL A 483 -7.66 3.81 0.91
CA VAL A 483 -8.33 3.27 2.09
C VAL A 483 -9.54 2.44 1.71
N THR A 484 -9.77 1.35 2.44
CA THR A 484 -11.01 0.58 2.40
C THR A 484 -11.83 0.88 3.64
N VAL A 485 -12.99 1.48 3.45
CA VAL A 485 -13.89 1.94 4.54
C VAL A 485 -15.22 1.20 4.47
N GLY A 486 -15.90 1.06 5.59
CA GLY A 486 -17.24 0.47 5.61
C GLY A 486 -18.21 1.28 4.75
N ALA A 487 -18.96 0.62 3.86
CA ALA A 487 -19.95 1.32 3.05
C ALA A 487 -21.02 1.99 3.93
N SER A 488 -21.37 1.37 5.06
CA SER A 488 -22.31 1.91 6.04
C SER A 488 -21.92 3.26 6.65
N GLU A 489 -20.64 3.65 6.52
CA GLU A 489 -20.19 4.96 6.98
C GLU A 489 -20.61 6.09 6.02
N TYR A 490 -20.87 5.77 4.75
CA TYR A 490 -21.08 6.75 3.68
C TYR A 490 -22.47 6.67 3.04
N VAL A 491 -23.05 5.47 2.97
CA VAL A 491 -24.27 5.23 2.20
C VAL A 491 -25.32 4.47 3.03
N PRO A 492 -26.62 4.63 2.72
CA PRO A 492 -27.66 3.81 3.31
C PRO A 492 -27.50 2.34 2.91
N MET A 493 -27.77 1.44 3.85
CA MET A 493 -27.69 0.00 3.64
C MET A 493 -28.99 -0.52 3.01
N ASP A 494 -28.87 -1.66 2.30
CA ASP A 494 -30.00 -2.41 1.72
C ASP A 494 -30.88 -1.57 0.77
N THR A 495 -30.34 -0.45 0.29
CA THR A 495 -31.02 0.47 -0.63
C THR A 495 -30.29 0.48 -1.97
N PRO A 496 -30.95 0.22 -3.10
CA PRO A 496 -30.31 0.32 -4.41
C PRO A 496 -30.01 1.78 -4.75
N LEU A 497 -28.76 2.07 -5.07
CA LEU A 497 -28.28 3.40 -5.41
C LEU A 497 -27.50 3.35 -6.72
N LYS A 498 -27.65 4.35 -7.58
CA LYS A 498 -26.72 4.56 -8.69
C LYS A 498 -25.32 4.85 -8.15
N TYR A 499 -24.29 4.21 -8.72
CA TYR A 499 -22.92 4.39 -8.24
C TYR A 499 -22.43 5.85 -8.32
N GLY A 500 -22.97 6.65 -9.27
CA GLY A 500 -22.74 8.09 -9.32
C GLY A 500 -23.18 8.82 -8.04
N VAL A 501 -24.29 8.38 -7.43
CA VAL A 501 -24.77 8.92 -6.14
C VAL A 501 -23.84 8.52 -5.01
N VAL A 502 -23.36 7.27 -5.00
CA VAL A 502 -22.36 6.79 -4.01
C VAL A 502 -21.10 7.66 -4.06
N ARG A 503 -20.59 7.97 -5.26
CA ARG A 503 -19.44 8.86 -5.43
C ARG A 503 -19.71 10.27 -4.93
N ALA A 504 -20.91 10.77 -5.13
CA ALA A 504 -21.32 12.09 -4.65
C ALA A 504 -21.42 12.12 -3.11
N LEU A 505 -21.98 11.06 -2.47
CA LEU A 505 -22.01 10.93 -1.02
C LEU A 505 -20.61 10.91 -0.41
N VAL A 506 -19.69 10.12 -1.00
CA VAL A 506 -18.28 10.10 -0.55
C VAL A 506 -17.63 11.49 -0.70
N LEU A 507 -17.90 12.19 -1.80
CA LEU A 507 -17.38 13.54 -2.02
C LEU A 507 -17.88 14.53 -0.96
N GLN A 508 -19.15 14.46 -0.60
CA GLN A 508 -19.74 15.34 0.42
C GLN A 508 -19.19 15.03 1.83
N ALA A 509 -19.02 13.74 2.16
CA ALA A 509 -18.55 13.31 3.46
C ALA A 509 -17.05 13.51 3.68
N ALA A 510 -16.23 13.07 2.71
CA ALA A 510 -14.78 13.03 2.83
C ALA A 510 -14.07 14.22 2.17
N GLY A 511 -14.84 15.13 1.56
CA GLY A 511 -14.36 16.36 0.95
C GLY A 511 -13.72 16.20 -0.43
N GLU A 512 -13.40 17.33 -1.03
CA GLU A 512 -12.91 17.48 -2.40
C GLU A 512 -11.54 16.77 -2.66
N ARG A 513 -10.81 16.38 -1.61
CA ARG A 513 -9.52 15.65 -1.70
C ARG A 513 -9.69 14.14 -1.58
N SER A 514 -10.90 13.64 -1.76
CA SER A 514 -11.22 12.21 -1.72
C SER A 514 -11.91 11.77 -3.00
N ILE A 515 -11.60 10.57 -3.47
CA ILE A 515 -12.10 10.02 -4.73
C ILE A 515 -12.50 8.57 -4.49
N CYS A 516 -13.78 8.24 -4.60
CA CYS A 516 -14.23 6.85 -4.59
C CYS A 516 -13.83 6.18 -5.91
N ILE A 517 -13.01 5.12 -5.85
CA ILE A 517 -12.46 4.44 -7.01
C ILE A 517 -13.02 3.03 -7.22
N GLY A 518 -13.70 2.47 -6.23
CA GLY A 518 -14.26 1.12 -6.36
C GLY A 518 -15.04 0.64 -5.14
N VAL A 519 -15.49 -0.59 -5.25
CA VAL A 519 -16.27 -1.32 -4.24
C VAL A 519 -15.64 -2.67 -3.98
N LEU A 520 -15.70 -3.11 -2.73
CA LEU A 520 -15.33 -4.44 -2.27
C LEU A 520 -16.52 -5.02 -1.52
N TRP A 521 -17.11 -6.08 -2.07
CA TRP A 521 -18.24 -6.76 -1.47
C TRP A 521 -17.80 -7.78 -0.42
N GLN A 522 -18.70 -8.09 0.49
CA GLN A 522 -18.50 -9.07 1.56
C GLN A 522 -18.10 -10.46 1.03
N ASP A 523 -18.52 -10.83 -0.17
CA ASP A 523 -18.18 -12.12 -0.81
C ASP A 523 -16.73 -12.18 -1.31
N GLY A 524 -15.92 -11.10 -1.12
CA GLY A 524 -14.55 -10.96 -1.60
C GLY A 524 -14.47 -10.51 -3.06
N THR A 525 -15.60 -10.35 -3.75
CA THR A 525 -15.59 -9.76 -5.08
C THR A 525 -15.27 -8.27 -4.99
N SER A 526 -14.55 -7.76 -5.97
CA SER A 526 -14.14 -6.37 -6.00
C SER A 526 -14.24 -5.80 -7.40
N ARG A 527 -14.70 -4.57 -7.52
CA ARG A 527 -14.80 -3.88 -8.80
C ARG A 527 -14.24 -2.47 -8.69
N LEU A 528 -13.24 -2.17 -9.51
CA LEU A 528 -12.81 -0.81 -9.80
C LEU A 528 -13.65 -0.29 -10.97
N LEU A 529 -13.86 1.03 -11.03
CA LEU A 529 -14.58 1.67 -12.14
C LEU A 529 -16.00 1.12 -12.34
N VAL A 530 -16.81 1.11 -11.29
CA VAL A 530 -18.23 0.86 -11.46
C VAL A 530 -18.82 2.00 -12.31
N PRO A 531 -19.58 1.73 -13.38
CA PRO A 531 -20.25 2.75 -14.15
C PRO A 531 -21.19 3.59 -13.29
N HIS A 532 -21.33 4.88 -13.59
CA HIS A 532 -22.11 5.80 -12.75
C HIS A 532 -23.61 5.43 -12.67
N ASP A 533 -24.14 4.86 -13.75
CA ASP A 533 -25.55 4.48 -13.85
C ASP A 533 -25.84 3.06 -13.33
N ASP A 534 -24.80 2.26 -13.04
CA ASP A 534 -24.97 0.94 -12.45
C ASP A 534 -25.59 1.08 -11.05
N GLU A 535 -26.64 0.30 -10.79
CA GLU A 535 -27.23 0.20 -9.46
C GLU A 535 -26.39 -0.73 -8.58
N VAL A 536 -26.10 -0.27 -7.38
CA VAL A 536 -25.36 -1.01 -6.35
C VAL A 536 -26.16 -1.00 -5.06
N THR A 537 -26.24 -2.15 -4.42
CA THR A 537 -26.82 -2.31 -3.10
C THR A 537 -25.75 -2.77 -2.15
N PHE A 538 -25.65 -2.13 -1.00
CA PHE A 538 -24.63 -2.43 0.01
C PHE A 538 -25.25 -3.11 1.21
N THR A 539 -24.54 -4.08 1.75
CA THR A 539 -24.84 -4.79 2.98
C THR A 539 -23.86 -4.41 4.09
N GLY A 540 -24.15 -4.74 5.33
CA GLY A 540 -23.42 -4.21 6.49
C GLY A 540 -21.90 -4.48 6.55
N GLN A 541 -21.35 -5.33 5.68
CA GLN A 541 -19.91 -5.64 5.63
C GLN A 541 -19.23 -5.22 4.33
N ASP A 542 -19.98 -4.65 3.40
CA ASP A 542 -19.41 -4.15 2.14
C ASP A 542 -18.55 -2.90 2.39
N ARG A 543 -17.57 -2.68 1.52
CA ARG A 543 -16.60 -1.60 1.68
C ARG A 543 -16.49 -0.76 0.42
N LEU A 544 -16.23 0.52 0.61
CA LEU A 544 -15.83 1.44 -0.45
C LEU A 544 -14.31 1.55 -0.49
N VAL A 545 -13.76 1.70 -1.69
CA VAL A 545 -12.34 1.96 -1.91
C VAL A 545 -12.19 3.42 -2.28
N ILE A 546 -11.51 4.16 -1.41
CA ILE A 546 -11.37 5.61 -1.53
C ILE A 546 -9.88 5.95 -1.60
N LEU A 547 -9.52 6.74 -2.59
CA LEU A 547 -8.24 7.42 -2.67
C LEU A 547 -8.39 8.79 -2.02
N ARG A 548 -7.60 9.11 -1.01
CA ARG A 548 -7.64 10.39 -0.29
C ARG A 548 -6.27 10.95 -0.01
N ARG A 549 -6.16 12.28 0.10
CA ARG A 549 -4.93 12.95 0.53
C ARG A 549 -5.02 13.32 2.00
N ILE A 550 -4.00 12.93 2.77
CA ILE A 550 -3.91 13.19 4.21
C ILE A 550 -3.23 14.56 4.43
N THR A 551 -3.80 15.39 5.30
CA THR A 551 -3.21 16.66 5.71
C THR A 551 -2.93 16.67 7.22
N LYS A 552 -1.80 17.24 7.64
CA LYS A 552 -1.36 17.28 9.05
C LYS A 552 -2.42 17.78 10.05
N GLY A 553 -3.21 18.77 9.66
CA GLY A 553 -4.22 19.35 10.54
C GLY A 553 -5.35 18.40 10.94
N SER A 554 -5.69 17.44 10.08
CA SER A 554 -6.70 16.42 10.38
C SER A 554 -6.20 15.37 11.37
N GLU A 555 -4.89 15.06 11.37
CA GLU A 555 -4.31 14.03 12.24
C GLU A 555 -4.21 14.46 13.71
N ILE A 556 -3.85 15.72 13.97
CA ILE A 556 -3.76 16.26 15.34
C ILE A 556 -5.14 16.35 15.97
N LYS A 557 -6.13 16.84 15.23
CA LYS A 557 -7.51 16.94 15.70
C LYS A 557 -8.08 15.54 16.01
N ASN A 558 -7.85 14.56 15.14
CA ASN A 558 -8.27 13.18 15.32
C ASN A 558 -7.63 12.48 16.53
N ARG A 559 -6.35 12.77 16.84
CA ARG A 559 -5.66 12.20 18.03
C ARG A 559 -6.27 12.72 19.32
N THR A 560 -6.59 13.99 19.37
CA THR A 560 -7.22 14.61 20.56
C THR A 560 -8.62 14.06 20.78
N GLU A 561 -9.40 13.91 19.73
CA GLU A 561 -10.77 13.37 19.80
C GLU A 561 -10.80 11.86 20.08
N ALA A 562 -9.87 11.08 19.52
CA ALA A 562 -9.71 9.67 19.88
C ALA A 562 -9.36 9.50 21.36
N ALA A 563 -8.51 10.37 21.91
CA ALA A 563 -8.20 10.39 23.34
C ALA A 563 -9.44 10.73 24.21
N ILE A 564 -10.29 11.66 23.74
CA ILE A 564 -11.54 12.03 24.40
C ILE A 564 -12.55 10.84 24.37
N LEU A 565 -12.68 10.15 23.23
CA LEU A 565 -13.56 8.97 23.09
C LEU A 565 -13.09 7.82 23.97
N LEU A 566 -11.79 7.53 24.00
CA LEU A 566 -11.21 6.52 24.89
C LEU A 566 -11.45 6.84 26.36
N THR A 567 -11.30 8.11 26.74
CA THR A 567 -11.57 8.55 28.11
C THR A 567 -13.06 8.37 28.46
N ARG A 568 -13.97 8.63 27.53
CA ARG A 568 -15.40 8.38 27.71
C ARG A 568 -15.74 6.88 27.84
N GLU A 569 -15.19 6.04 26.96
CA GLU A 569 -15.40 4.57 27.01
C GLU A 569 -14.78 3.95 28.28
N TRP A 570 -13.60 4.42 28.67
CA TRP A 570 -12.96 3.99 29.90
C TRP A 570 -13.78 4.36 31.14
N ARG A 571 -14.32 5.60 31.23
CA ARG A 571 -15.23 6.04 32.29
C ARG A 571 -16.52 5.21 32.32
N LYS A 572 -17.05 4.85 31.15
CA LYS A 572 -18.24 3.98 31.04
C LYS A 572 -17.96 2.57 31.57
N LYS A 573 -16.82 1.97 31.22
CA LYS A 573 -16.39 0.66 31.75
C LYS A 573 -16.16 0.67 33.25
N ILE A 574 -15.55 1.73 33.80
CA ILE A 574 -15.39 1.88 35.25
C ILE A 574 -16.75 1.99 35.93
N ARG A 575 -17.72 2.72 35.35
CA ARG A 575 -19.07 2.84 35.88
C ARG A 575 -19.80 1.51 35.92
N ILE A 576 -19.67 0.72 34.86
CA ILE A 576 -20.24 -0.63 34.77
C ILE A 576 -19.63 -1.53 35.85
N ARG A 577 -18.28 -1.60 35.95
CA ARG A 577 -17.63 -2.41 37.01
C ARG A 577 -17.99 -1.99 38.42
N LYS A 578 -18.18 -0.69 38.69
CA LYS A 578 -18.66 -0.20 39.99
C LYS A 578 -20.10 -0.60 40.27
N LEU A 579 -20.95 -0.65 39.26
CA LEU A 579 -22.33 -1.13 39.37
C LEU A 579 -22.36 -2.64 39.61
N GLU A 580 -21.58 -3.41 38.86
CA GLU A 580 -21.47 -4.87 39.07
C GLU A 580 -20.95 -5.20 40.47
N ALA A 581 -19.94 -4.50 40.97
CA ALA A 581 -19.42 -4.66 42.33
C ALA A 581 -20.47 -4.29 43.43
N LYS A 582 -21.34 -3.30 43.16
CA LYS A 582 -22.45 -2.96 44.06
C LYS A 582 -23.53 -4.04 44.06
N VAL A 583 -23.88 -4.59 42.88
CA VAL A 583 -24.85 -5.69 42.75
C VAL A 583 -24.34 -6.94 43.44
N THR A 584 -23.05 -7.28 43.24
CA THR A 584 -22.43 -8.43 43.92
C THR A 584 -22.44 -8.29 45.45
N LYS A 585 -22.15 -7.08 45.95
CA LYS A 585 -22.25 -6.80 47.40
C LYS A 585 -23.69 -6.85 47.93
N ALA A 586 -24.67 -6.38 47.17
CA ALA A 586 -26.09 -6.43 47.55
C ALA A 586 -26.64 -7.86 47.52
N ASN A 587 -26.14 -8.73 46.65
CA ASN A 587 -26.54 -10.14 46.61
C ASN A 587 -25.81 -11.02 47.64
N ALA A 588 -24.77 -10.50 48.30
CA ALA A 588 -23.99 -11.20 49.34
C ALA A 588 -24.39 -10.76 50.77
N ALA A 589 -25.25 -9.75 50.90
CA ALA A 589 -25.90 -9.31 52.14
C ALA A 589 -27.35 -9.78 52.19
#